data_567481d7ad0aba5f4d385a111191f2f1
#
_entry.id   567481d7ad0aba5f4d385a111191f2f1
#
_cell.length_a   1.000
_cell.length_b   1.000
_cell.length_c   1.000
_cell.angle_alpha   90.00
_cell.angle_beta   90.00
_cell.angle_gamma   90.00
#
_symmetry.space_group_name_H-M   'P 1'
#
loop_
_entity.id
_entity.type
_entity.pdbx_description
1 polymer ?
#
loop_
_entity_poly.entity_id
_entity_poly.type
_entity_poly.pdbx_seq_one_letter_code
_entity_poly.pdbx_strand_id
1 'polypeptide(L)'
;MRKVLIVDDEPSIRFVLARTCERAGVPWVEAGSAEEAREKITRGPDGVGLVLLDVRLPGDDGLKLLGELSQRPDSPFVVVMTAEDTMRSAVEAMKRGAADYLGKPFDLNRVERLVKDLAGTEPERPHAEEQLAPPRVDDGEADGEEREEGASARDVTLPDMLIGRSPAMVEVYKEIGRVARTEMTVLLMGESGTGKELVARAIHANSARARGPFVTVNMAAIPRDLMESELYGHEKGSFTGAVERRPGKFELANGGTLFLDEIGEMPVELQAKLLRVLQEREVDRVGGTRPLSVDVRIVAATNADLARSVEEGRFRRDLYYRLAVVPIRLPPLREREGDVILLARHFISKYGEQLKGRPLALGKDAEPLLLAHGWPGNVRELQNVIQRALLKLPGARLGAKELVGLLPSTAAADRGLAGLVDSILDAAPPEGGRHAAAIAAVEAPLIAGALARTKGNQLRAAELLGMNRNTLRERMRALGMKAK
;
A
#
# COMPACT_ATOMS: atom_id res chain seq x y z
N MET A 1 0.33 -19.98 -34.76
CA MET A 1 0.64 -18.93 -33.75
C MET A 1 -0.53 -17.95 -33.76
N ARG A 2 -1.17 -17.71 -32.61
CA ARG A 2 -2.34 -16.84 -32.54
C ARG A 2 -1.97 -15.40 -32.84
N LYS A 3 -2.89 -14.62 -33.40
CA LYS A 3 -2.66 -13.22 -33.82
C LYS A 3 -2.84 -12.27 -32.63
N VAL A 4 -2.17 -11.11 -32.71
CA VAL A 4 -2.45 -9.95 -31.85
C VAL A 4 -3.45 -9.05 -32.56
N LEU A 5 -4.54 -8.68 -31.90
CA LEU A 5 -5.46 -7.65 -32.36
C LEU A 5 -5.12 -6.33 -31.66
N ILE A 6 -4.78 -5.32 -32.42
CA ILE A 6 -4.49 -3.96 -31.95
C ILE A 6 -5.74 -3.11 -32.17
N VAL A 7 -6.32 -2.61 -31.06
CA VAL A 7 -7.55 -1.82 -31.08
C VAL A 7 -7.27 -0.44 -30.49
N ASP A 8 -7.18 0.56 -31.34
CA ASP A 8 -6.87 1.94 -30.95
C ASP A 8 -7.39 2.87 -32.07
N ASP A 9 -7.98 4.00 -31.74
CA ASP A 9 -8.48 4.95 -32.74
C ASP A 9 -7.36 5.75 -33.39
N GLU A 10 -6.22 5.91 -32.71
CA GLU A 10 -5.05 6.64 -33.21
C GLU A 10 -4.21 5.78 -34.18
N PRO A 11 -4.12 6.13 -35.49
CA PRO A 11 -3.31 5.37 -36.44
C PRO A 11 -1.83 5.32 -36.12
N SER A 12 -1.31 6.36 -35.45
CA SER A 12 0.09 6.45 -35.01
C SER A 12 0.43 5.40 -33.95
N ILE A 13 -0.48 5.17 -33.02
CA ILE A 13 -0.32 4.15 -31.96
C ILE A 13 -0.41 2.76 -32.57
N ARG A 14 -1.41 2.51 -33.43
CA ARG A 14 -1.50 1.21 -34.13
C ARG A 14 -0.24 0.90 -34.91
N PHE A 15 0.32 1.87 -35.66
CA PHE A 15 1.56 1.70 -36.39
C PHE A 15 2.74 1.30 -35.48
N VAL A 16 2.93 1.97 -34.34
CA VAL A 16 4.00 1.67 -33.38
C VAL A 16 3.83 0.27 -32.79
N LEU A 17 2.60 -0.10 -32.43
CA LEU A 17 2.29 -1.43 -31.89
C LEU A 17 2.47 -2.54 -32.93
N ALA A 18 2.06 -2.30 -34.18
CA ALA A 18 2.28 -3.21 -35.30
C ALA A 18 3.77 -3.50 -35.51
N ARG A 19 4.61 -2.46 -35.48
CA ARG A 19 6.07 -2.60 -35.54
C ARG A 19 6.64 -3.38 -34.36
N THR A 20 6.03 -3.23 -33.18
CA THR A 20 6.43 -3.99 -32.01
C THR A 20 6.08 -5.48 -32.15
N CYS A 21 4.90 -5.79 -32.69
CA CYS A 21 4.51 -7.17 -33.02
C CYS A 21 5.43 -7.79 -34.09
N GLU A 22 5.81 -7.01 -35.11
CA GLU A 22 6.76 -7.45 -36.14
C GLU A 22 8.12 -7.83 -35.54
N ARG A 23 8.67 -6.98 -34.65
CA ARG A 23 9.91 -7.30 -33.92
C ARG A 23 9.78 -8.53 -33.01
N ALA A 24 8.60 -8.73 -32.43
CA ALA A 24 8.31 -9.91 -31.63
C ALA A 24 8.12 -11.19 -32.48
N GLY A 25 8.01 -11.09 -33.80
CA GLY A 25 7.73 -12.21 -34.72
C GLY A 25 6.31 -12.75 -34.61
N VAL A 26 5.33 -11.95 -34.17
CA VAL A 26 3.94 -12.35 -33.94
C VAL A 26 3.04 -11.69 -34.98
N PRO A 27 2.18 -12.45 -35.70
CA PRO A 27 1.23 -11.87 -36.64
C PRO A 27 0.19 -10.99 -35.94
N TRP A 28 -0.24 -9.92 -36.61
CA TRP A 28 -1.19 -8.96 -36.05
C TRP A 28 -2.29 -8.57 -37.04
N VAL A 29 -3.35 -8.00 -36.47
CA VAL A 29 -4.42 -7.31 -37.19
C VAL A 29 -4.77 -6.03 -36.44
N GLU A 30 -5.26 -5.02 -37.12
CA GLU A 30 -5.58 -3.71 -36.54
C GLU A 30 -7.08 -3.47 -36.58
N ALA A 31 -7.62 -2.70 -35.65
CA ALA A 31 -8.98 -2.19 -35.63
C ALA A 31 -8.98 -0.76 -35.08
N GLY A 32 -9.75 0.13 -35.71
CA GLY A 32 -9.90 1.52 -35.31
C GLY A 32 -11.12 1.78 -34.41
N SER A 33 -11.98 0.76 -34.22
CA SER A 33 -13.16 0.85 -33.36
C SER A 33 -13.51 -0.48 -32.71
N ALA A 34 -14.42 -0.45 -31.74
CA ALA A 34 -14.92 -1.65 -31.08
C ALA A 34 -15.70 -2.57 -32.03
N GLU A 35 -16.47 -2.00 -32.97
CA GLU A 35 -17.21 -2.74 -33.98
C GLU A 35 -16.26 -3.52 -34.88
N GLU A 36 -15.25 -2.86 -35.41
CA GLU A 36 -14.23 -3.48 -36.26
C GLU A 36 -13.47 -4.58 -35.50
N ALA A 37 -13.21 -4.37 -34.21
CA ALA A 37 -12.58 -5.37 -33.34
C ALA A 37 -13.45 -6.62 -33.21
N ARG A 38 -14.78 -6.47 -32.99
CA ARG A 38 -15.73 -7.60 -32.90
C ARG A 38 -15.75 -8.45 -34.17
N GLU A 39 -15.68 -7.81 -35.35
CA GLU A 39 -15.64 -8.50 -36.65
C GLU A 39 -14.34 -9.29 -36.84
N LYS A 40 -13.21 -8.76 -36.36
CA LYS A 40 -11.89 -9.36 -36.55
C LYS A 40 -11.55 -10.45 -35.54
N ILE A 41 -12.30 -10.59 -34.45
CA ILE A 41 -12.11 -11.64 -33.47
C ILE A 41 -12.68 -12.97 -34.00
N THR A 42 -11.79 -13.72 -34.63
CA THR A 42 -12.11 -15.07 -35.16
C THR A 42 -11.74 -16.16 -34.17
N ARG A 43 -12.49 -17.28 -34.25
CA ARG A 43 -12.23 -18.50 -33.42
C ARG A 43 -11.28 -19.46 -34.14
N GLY A 44 -10.56 -20.28 -33.34
CA GLY A 44 -9.74 -21.36 -33.85
C GLY A 44 -8.24 -21.13 -33.67
N PRO A 45 -7.37 -22.07 -34.13
CA PRO A 45 -5.93 -22.05 -33.89
C PRO A 45 -5.22 -20.83 -34.49
N ASP A 46 -5.78 -20.24 -35.56
CA ASP A 46 -5.28 -19.01 -36.19
C ASP A 46 -6.04 -17.76 -35.73
N GLY A 47 -6.84 -17.88 -34.67
CA GLY A 47 -7.61 -16.79 -34.08
C GLY A 47 -6.77 -15.78 -33.32
N VAL A 48 -7.46 -14.81 -32.76
CA VAL A 48 -6.84 -13.79 -31.88
C VAL A 48 -6.52 -14.41 -30.53
N GLY A 49 -5.24 -14.36 -30.13
CA GLY A 49 -4.78 -14.82 -28.81
C GLY A 49 -4.58 -13.71 -27.80
N LEU A 50 -4.27 -12.51 -28.30
CA LEU A 50 -4.05 -11.32 -27.49
C LEU A 50 -4.73 -10.11 -28.13
N VAL A 51 -5.40 -9.30 -27.33
CA VAL A 51 -5.97 -8.02 -27.73
C VAL A 51 -5.27 -6.90 -26.96
N LEU A 52 -4.67 -5.96 -27.67
CA LEU A 52 -4.19 -4.69 -27.12
C LEU A 52 -5.32 -3.68 -27.33
N LEU A 53 -6.01 -3.26 -26.27
CA LEU A 53 -7.28 -2.56 -26.32
C LEU A 53 -7.19 -1.16 -25.71
N ASP A 54 -7.43 -0.12 -26.48
CA ASP A 54 -7.65 1.21 -25.90
C ASP A 54 -9.01 1.30 -25.19
N VAL A 55 -9.02 1.99 -24.04
CA VAL A 55 -10.25 2.26 -23.29
C VAL A 55 -11.16 3.23 -24.05
N ARG A 56 -10.57 4.28 -24.65
CA ARG A 56 -11.31 5.32 -25.35
C ARG A 56 -11.39 5.02 -26.83
N LEU A 57 -12.51 4.47 -27.26
CA LEU A 57 -12.79 4.21 -28.67
C LEU A 57 -13.97 5.06 -29.13
N PRO A 58 -14.00 5.50 -30.40
CA PRO A 58 -15.14 6.19 -30.98
C PRO A 58 -16.40 5.31 -30.94
N GLY A 59 -17.49 5.85 -30.43
CA GLY A 59 -18.80 5.20 -30.44
C GLY A 59 -19.06 4.19 -29.33
N ASP A 60 -18.04 3.54 -28.76
CA ASP A 60 -18.23 2.54 -27.70
C ASP A 60 -17.07 2.59 -26.70
N ASP A 61 -17.34 2.18 -25.45
CA ASP A 61 -16.33 2.12 -24.40
C ASP A 61 -15.53 0.80 -24.51
N GLY A 62 -14.19 0.88 -24.63
CA GLY A 62 -13.31 -0.29 -24.67
C GLY A 62 -13.48 -1.22 -23.47
N LEU A 63 -13.84 -0.70 -22.30
CA LEU A 63 -14.14 -1.52 -21.13
C LEU A 63 -15.42 -2.38 -21.30
N LYS A 64 -16.36 -1.94 -22.13
CA LYS A 64 -17.54 -2.74 -22.51
C LYS A 64 -17.13 -3.91 -23.39
N LEU A 65 -16.30 -3.64 -24.41
CA LEU A 65 -15.74 -4.69 -25.27
C LEU A 65 -14.94 -5.71 -24.44
N LEU A 66 -14.12 -5.27 -23.49
CA LEU A 66 -13.41 -6.15 -22.55
C LEU A 66 -14.37 -7.07 -21.81
N GLY A 67 -15.48 -6.55 -21.27
CA GLY A 67 -16.49 -7.35 -20.57
C GLY A 67 -17.12 -8.42 -21.47
N GLU A 68 -17.43 -8.08 -22.72
CA GLU A 68 -17.96 -9.01 -23.73
C GLU A 68 -16.95 -10.13 -24.05
N LEU A 69 -15.68 -9.77 -24.21
CA LEU A 69 -14.62 -10.73 -24.51
C LEU A 69 -14.36 -11.67 -23.35
N SER A 70 -14.31 -11.15 -22.12
CA SER A 70 -14.02 -11.94 -20.91
C SER A 70 -15.08 -13.00 -20.60
N GLN A 71 -16.29 -12.88 -21.12
CA GLN A 71 -17.37 -13.86 -20.95
C GLN A 71 -17.32 -15.02 -21.94
N ARG A 72 -16.48 -14.95 -22.98
CA ARG A 72 -16.39 -16.01 -24.00
C ARG A 72 -15.60 -17.22 -23.47
N PRO A 73 -15.97 -18.44 -23.83
CA PRO A 73 -15.23 -19.64 -23.44
C PRO A 73 -13.78 -19.68 -23.97
N ASP A 74 -13.56 -19.12 -25.15
CA ASP A 74 -12.30 -19.02 -25.88
C ASP A 74 -11.72 -17.58 -25.87
N SER A 75 -11.93 -16.84 -24.76
CA SER A 75 -11.52 -15.46 -24.60
C SER A 75 -10.03 -15.29 -24.88
N PRO A 76 -9.61 -14.34 -25.75
CA PRO A 76 -8.22 -13.95 -25.85
C PRO A 76 -7.74 -13.27 -24.56
N PHE A 77 -6.45 -13.21 -24.33
CA PHE A 77 -5.90 -12.30 -23.33
C PHE A 77 -6.17 -10.86 -23.77
N VAL A 78 -6.64 -10.01 -22.87
CA VAL A 78 -6.87 -8.60 -23.15
C VAL A 78 -5.95 -7.75 -22.28
N VAL A 79 -5.09 -6.96 -22.93
CA VAL A 79 -4.27 -5.93 -22.29
C VAL A 79 -4.89 -4.59 -22.58
N VAL A 80 -5.31 -3.90 -21.53
CA VAL A 80 -5.96 -2.60 -21.64
C VAL A 80 -4.92 -1.49 -21.71
N MET A 81 -5.06 -0.56 -22.67
CA MET A 81 -4.22 0.62 -22.83
C MET A 81 -5.04 1.88 -22.57
N THR A 82 -4.48 2.88 -21.87
CA THR A 82 -5.20 4.14 -21.62
C THR A 82 -4.27 5.31 -21.37
N ALA A 83 -4.70 6.50 -21.74
CA ALA A 83 -4.05 7.75 -21.36
C ALA A 83 -4.42 8.21 -19.93
N GLU A 84 -5.49 7.66 -19.35
CA GLU A 84 -5.87 7.92 -17.96
C GLU A 84 -5.22 6.92 -17.02
N ASP A 85 -4.04 7.28 -16.54
CA ASP A 85 -3.25 6.47 -15.62
C ASP A 85 -3.73 6.69 -14.18
N THR A 86 -4.97 6.23 -13.92
CA THR A 86 -5.60 6.33 -12.59
C THR A 86 -5.82 4.96 -11.99
N MET A 87 -5.76 4.88 -10.66
CA MET A 87 -6.15 3.67 -9.92
C MET A 87 -7.50 3.11 -10.39
N ARG A 88 -8.49 3.99 -10.60
CA ARG A 88 -9.84 3.59 -10.98
C ARG A 88 -9.85 2.82 -12.30
N SER A 89 -9.15 3.34 -13.31
CA SER A 89 -9.07 2.73 -14.65
C SER A 89 -8.36 1.37 -14.59
N ALA A 90 -7.26 1.26 -13.85
CA ALA A 90 -6.51 0.01 -13.70
C ALA A 90 -7.34 -1.05 -12.95
N VAL A 91 -7.92 -0.70 -11.79
CA VAL A 91 -8.74 -1.61 -10.99
C VAL A 91 -9.97 -2.07 -11.76
N GLU A 92 -10.65 -1.16 -12.48
CA GLU A 92 -11.83 -1.50 -13.26
C GLU A 92 -11.50 -2.44 -14.44
N ALA A 93 -10.39 -2.20 -15.15
CA ALA A 93 -9.93 -3.09 -16.21
C ALA A 93 -9.65 -4.51 -15.66
N MET A 94 -8.91 -4.62 -14.56
CA MET A 94 -8.62 -5.91 -13.94
C MET A 94 -9.89 -6.60 -13.42
N LYS A 95 -10.83 -5.85 -12.81
CA LYS A 95 -12.15 -6.37 -12.40
C LYS A 95 -12.96 -6.92 -13.56
N ARG A 96 -12.85 -6.35 -14.73
CA ARG A 96 -13.57 -6.84 -15.94
C ARG A 96 -12.85 -7.98 -16.63
N GLY A 97 -11.69 -8.43 -16.14
CA GLY A 97 -10.99 -9.60 -16.63
C GLY A 97 -9.84 -9.30 -17.59
N ALA A 98 -9.29 -8.07 -17.59
CA ALA A 98 -8.05 -7.78 -18.29
C ALA A 98 -6.91 -8.66 -17.76
N ALA A 99 -6.07 -9.15 -18.68
CA ALA A 99 -4.86 -9.87 -18.33
C ALA A 99 -3.76 -8.93 -17.79
N ASP A 100 -3.67 -7.73 -18.38
CA ASP A 100 -2.77 -6.66 -17.94
C ASP A 100 -3.29 -5.27 -18.31
N TYR A 101 -2.62 -4.24 -17.82
CA TYR A 101 -2.93 -2.83 -17.98
C TYR A 101 -1.69 -2.02 -18.30
N LEU A 102 -1.77 -1.11 -19.27
CA LEU A 102 -0.68 -0.25 -19.73
C LEU A 102 -1.13 1.23 -19.76
N GLY A 103 -0.46 2.10 -19.01
CA GLY A 103 -0.64 3.56 -19.12
C GLY A 103 0.10 4.12 -20.34
N LYS A 104 -0.53 5.00 -21.11
CA LYS A 104 0.10 5.76 -22.19
C LYS A 104 0.80 7.00 -21.60
N PRO A 105 2.06 7.33 -21.93
CA PRO A 105 2.94 6.62 -22.87
C PRO A 105 3.55 5.36 -22.26
N PHE A 106 3.58 4.26 -23.00
CA PHE A 106 4.10 2.97 -22.53
C PHE A 106 5.49 2.66 -23.08
N ASP A 107 6.25 1.85 -22.33
CA ASP A 107 7.52 1.31 -22.76
C ASP A 107 7.32 0.18 -23.79
N LEU A 108 7.82 0.39 -25.01
CA LEU A 108 7.71 -0.59 -26.10
C LEU A 108 8.38 -1.92 -25.79
N ASN A 109 9.44 -1.94 -24.96
CA ASN A 109 10.08 -3.19 -24.54
C ASN A 109 9.17 -4.00 -23.63
N ARG A 110 8.35 -3.32 -22.81
CA ARG A 110 7.32 -3.98 -21.99
C ARG A 110 6.23 -4.57 -22.88
N VAL A 111 5.75 -3.82 -23.88
CA VAL A 111 4.76 -4.31 -24.84
C VAL A 111 5.29 -5.52 -25.61
N GLU A 112 6.53 -5.48 -26.06
CA GLU A 112 7.16 -6.61 -26.78
C GLU A 112 7.22 -7.87 -25.95
N ARG A 113 7.56 -7.74 -24.65
CA ARG A 113 7.53 -8.87 -23.71
C ARG A 113 6.13 -9.44 -23.53
N LEU A 114 5.13 -8.59 -23.30
CA LEU A 114 3.73 -9.00 -23.16
C LEU A 114 3.21 -9.72 -24.41
N VAL A 115 3.57 -9.23 -25.59
CA VAL A 115 3.21 -9.87 -26.86
C VAL A 115 3.84 -11.26 -26.99
N LYS A 116 5.12 -11.42 -26.63
CA LYS A 116 5.80 -12.72 -26.67
C LYS A 116 5.23 -13.70 -25.65
N ASP A 117 4.98 -13.24 -24.45
CA ASP A 117 4.52 -14.07 -23.33
C ASP A 117 3.06 -14.53 -23.51
N LEU A 118 2.17 -13.64 -23.96
CA LEU A 118 0.73 -13.90 -23.99
C LEU A 118 0.23 -14.44 -25.35
N ALA A 119 0.80 -14.00 -26.49
CA ALA A 119 0.32 -14.44 -27.80
C ALA A 119 0.62 -15.92 -28.12
N GLY A 120 1.65 -16.49 -27.47
CA GLY A 120 2.04 -17.90 -27.61
C GLY A 120 1.38 -18.86 -26.61
N THR A 121 0.72 -18.36 -25.59
CA THR A 121 0.17 -19.11 -24.49
C THR A 121 -1.32 -19.38 -24.69
N GLU A 122 -1.79 -20.61 -24.46
CA GLU A 122 -3.24 -20.86 -24.33
C GLU A 122 -3.70 -20.26 -22.99
N PRO A 123 -4.82 -19.53 -22.97
CA PRO A 123 -5.38 -19.06 -21.72
C PRO A 123 -5.83 -20.24 -20.86
N GLU A 124 -4.95 -20.73 -19.98
CA GLU A 124 -5.36 -21.61 -18.88
C GLU A 124 -6.22 -20.80 -17.93
N ARG A 125 -7.50 -21.07 -17.92
CA ARG A 125 -8.37 -20.60 -16.86
C ARG A 125 -8.05 -21.42 -15.61
N PRO A 126 -7.93 -20.80 -14.42
CA PRO A 126 -8.19 -21.53 -13.20
C PRO A 126 -9.60 -22.10 -13.35
N HIS A 127 -9.72 -23.43 -13.24
CA HIS A 127 -10.99 -24.13 -13.24
C HIS A 127 -11.94 -23.36 -12.32
N ALA A 128 -13.10 -22.96 -12.87
CA ALA A 128 -14.22 -22.51 -12.06
C ALA A 128 -14.55 -23.69 -11.14
N GLU A 129 -14.05 -23.64 -9.92
CA GLU A 129 -14.55 -24.47 -8.85
C GLU A 129 -16.06 -24.26 -8.81
N GLU A 130 -16.77 -25.38 -8.84
CA GLU A 130 -18.20 -25.51 -8.75
C GLU A 130 -18.79 -24.38 -7.92
N GLN A 131 -19.53 -23.48 -8.58
CA GLN A 131 -20.38 -22.53 -7.88
C GLN A 131 -21.38 -23.38 -7.09
N LEU A 132 -21.11 -23.54 -5.80
CA LEU A 132 -22.13 -23.93 -4.85
C LEU A 132 -23.27 -22.95 -5.01
N ALA A 133 -24.38 -23.45 -5.56
CA ALA A 133 -25.63 -22.72 -5.68
C ALA A 133 -25.97 -22.13 -4.32
N PRO A 134 -26.40 -20.87 -4.24
CA PRO A 134 -26.84 -20.29 -3.00
C PRO A 134 -28.01 -21.13 -2.44
N PRO A 135 -28.07 -21.37 -1.12
CA PRO A 135 -29.18 -22.06 -0.51
C PRO A 135 -30.48 -21.28 -0.83
N ARG A 136 -31.48 -22.02 -1.31
CA ARG A 136 -32.82 -21.48 -1.52
C ARG A 136 -33.34 -20.99 -0.16
N VAL A 137 -33.56 -19.69 -0.06
CA VAL A 137 -34.27 -19.09 1.06
C VAL A 137 -35.75 -19.37 0.81
N ASP A 138 -36.40 -20.11 1.72
CA ASP A 138 -37.83 -20.28 1.76
C ASP A 138 -38.49 -18.90 2.03
N ASP A 139 -39.41 -18.53 1.15
CA ASP A 139 -40.21 -17.32 1.31
C ASP A 139 -41.19 -17.49 2.46
N GLY A 140 -40.76 -17.12 3.65
CA GLY A 140 -41.64 -16.92 4.82
C GLY A 140 -42.04 -15.47 4.86
N GLU A 141 -43.32 -15.21 4.65
CA GLU A 141 -44.03 -13.94 4.85
C GLU A 141 -43.72 -13.38 6.26
N ALA A 142 -43.21 -12.16 6.31
CA ALA A 142 -43.16 -11.39 7.57
C ALA A 142 -43.50 -9.92 7.29
N ASP A 143 -44.52 -9.53 8.04
CA ASP A 143 -45.20 -8.25 8.10
C ASP A 143 -44.28 -7.03 8.21
N GLY A 144 -44.76 -5.94 7.60
CA GLY A 144 -44.12 -4.65 7.57
C GLY A 144 -44.02 -3.99 8.93
N GLU A 145 -42.88 -3.49 9.29
CA GLU A 145 -42.69 -2.33 10.14
C GLU A 145 -41.68 -1.38 9.47
N GLU A 146 -42.22 -0.21 9.15
CA GLU A 146 -41.46 0.96 8.70
C GLU A 146 -40.44 1.33 9.78
N ARG A 147 -39.16 1.23 9.46
CA ARG A 147 -38.07 1.84 10.23
C ARG A 147 -37.49 3.02 9.47
N GLU A 148 -37.63 4.15 10.13
CA GLU A 148 -37.16 5.47 9.74
C GLU A 148 -35.78 5.47 9.13
N GLU A 149 -35.64 6.12 7.96
CA GLU A 149 -34.43 6.54 7.33
C GLU A 149 -33.68 7.53 8.21
N GLY A 150 -32.56 7.13 8.74
CA GLY A 150 -31.70 7.98 9.53
C GLY A 150 -30.27 7.52 9.62
N ALA A 151 -29.54 7.64 8.52
CA ALA A 151 -28.11 7.98 8.43
C ALA A 151 -27.66 7.86 6.97
N SER A 152 -27.64 8.97 6.27
CA SER A 152 -27.00 9.14 4.96
C SER A 152 -25.62 8.48 4.97
N ALA A 153 -25.50 7.30 4.37
CA ALA A 153 -24.23 6.76 3.92
C ALA A 153 -23.68 7.78 2.93
N ARG A 154 -22.72 8.59 3.37
CA ARG A 154 -21.95 9.45 2.48
C ARG A 154 -21.32 8.56 1.44
N ASP A 155 -21.75 8.72 0.21
CA ASP A 155 -21.13 8.17 -0.99
C ASP A 155 -19.65 8.57 -0.95
N VAL A 156 -18.81 7.69 -0.41
CA VAL A 156 -17.35 7.84 -0.44
C VAL A 156 -16.96 7.47 -1.86
N THR A 157 -17.05 8.46 -2.73
CA THR A 157 -16.54 8.33 -4.10
C THR A 157 -15.06 7.98 -4.03
N LEU A 158 -14.71 6.80 -4.52
CA LEU A 158 -13.36 6.21 -4.64
C LEU A 158 -12.26 7.06 -5.32
N PRO A 159 -12.54 8.17 -6.05
CA PRO A 159 -11.52 8.90 -6.80
C PRO A 159 -10.40 9.52 -5.96
N ASP A 160 -10.61 9.74 -4.64
CA ASP A 160 -9.69 10.57 -3.85
C ASP A 160 -8.77 9.78 -2.90
N MET A 161 -8.82 8.45 -2.87
CA MET A 161 -8.20 7.69 -1.80
C MET A 161 -6.78 7.23 -2.07
N LEU A 162 -6.45 6.82 -3.30
CA LEU A 162 -5.12 6.31 -3.66
C LEU A 162 -4.58 7.08 -4.87
N ILE A 163 -3.52 7.86 -4.64
CA ILE A 163 -2.87 8.68 -5.65
C ILE A 163 -1.47 8.13 -5.91
N GLY A 164 -1.17 7.87 -7.18
CA GLY A 164 0.13 7.42 -7.67
C GLY A 164 0.03 7.06 -9.14
N ARG A 165 1.10 7.31 -9.88
CA ARG A 165 1.26 6.96 -11.30
C ARG A 165 2.55 6.19 -11.56
N SER A 166 3.34 5.99 -10.53
CA SER A 166 4.58 5.21 -10.67
C SER A 166 4.26 3.78 -11.11
N PRO A 167 5.13 3.16 -11.92
CA PRO A 167 4.96 1.76 -12.35
C PRO A 167 4.74 0.81 -11.18
N ALA A 168 5.42 1.06 -10.05
CA ALA A 168 5.26 0.26 -8.84
C ALA A 168 3.85 0.37 -8.23
N MET A 169 3.21 1.57 -8.28
CA MET A 169 1.82 1.73 -7.82
C MET A 169 0.82 1.14 -8.80
N VAL A 170 1.09 1.18 -10.10
CA VAL A 170 0.23 0.53 -11.12
C VAL A 170 0.14 -0.97 -10.85
N GLU A 171 1.23 -1.64 -10.49
CA GLU A 171 1.18 -3.07 -10.12
C GLU A 171 0.30 -3.30 -8.87
N VAL A 172 0.39 -2.43 -7.87
CA VAL A 172 -0.52 -2.48 -6.69
C VAL A 172 -1.98 -2.35 -7.12
N TYR A 173 -2.30 -1.45 -8.06
CA TYR A 173 -3.68 -1.28 -8.55
C TYR A 173 -4.20 -2.52 -9.29
N LYS A 174 -3.35 -3.16 -10.08
CA LYS A 174 -3.69 -4.43 -10.74
C LYS A 174 -4.00 -5.52 -9.72
N GLU A 175 -3.16 -5.67 -8.69
CA GLU A 175 -3.40 -6.63 -7.62
C GLU A 175 -4.71 -6.33 -6.87
N ILE A 176 -5.01 -5.07 -6.56
CA ILE A 176 -6.30 -4.68 -5.98
C ILE A 176 -7.46 -5.17 -6.86
N GLY A 177 -7.39 -4.92 -8.17
CA GLY A 177 -8.43 -5.34 -9.12
C GLY A 177 -8.60 -6.86 -9.21
N ARG A 178 -7.49 -7.63 -9.19
CA ARG A 178 -7.51 -9.09 -9.21
C ARG A 178 -8.14 -9.67 -7.94
N VAL A 179 -7.66 -9.22 -6.76
CA VAL A 179 -8.12 -9.77 -5.48
C VAL A 179 -9.51 -9.30 -5.10
N ALA A 180 -9.98 -8.17 -5.61
CA ALA A 180 -11.32 -7.66 -5.33
C ALA A 180 -12.42 -8.66 -5.76
N ARG A 181 -12.16 -9.49 -6.77
CA ARG A 181 -13.10 -10.52 -7.28
C ARG A 181 -13.10 -11.81 -6.46
N THR A 182 -12.24 -11.95 -5.49
CA THR A 182 -12.05 -13.17 -4.70
C THR A 182 -12.39 -12.95 -3.23
N GLU A 183 -12.66 -14.03 -2.50
CA GLU A 183 -12.82 -14.04 -1.04
C GLU A 183 -11.50 -14.37 -0.31
N MET A 184 -10.39 -14.41 -1.03
CA MET A 184 -9.09 -14.76 -0.48
C MET A 184 -8.63 -13.74 0.56
N THR A 185 -7.88 -14.22 1.56
CA THR A 185 -7.20 -13.38 2.53
C THR A 185 -6.07 -12.61 1.83
N VAL A 186 -5.95 -11.32 2.11
CA VAL A 186 -4.93 -10.44 1.56
C VAL A 186 -3.99 -9.98 2.66
N LEU A 187 -2.69 -10.09 2.43
CA LEU A 187 -1.66 -9.56 3.33
C LEU A 187 -0.97 -8.35 2.69
N LEU A 188 -1.21 -7.17 3.24
CA LEU A 188 -0.58 -5.92 2.82
C LEU A 188 0.73 -5.71 3.55
N MET A 189 1.84 -5.66 2.83
CA MET A 189 3.18 -5.44 3.40
C MET A 189 3.73 -4.09 2.93
N GLY A 190 4.39 -3.38 3.83
CA GLY A 190 5.04 -2.12 3.49
C GLY A 190 5.30 -1.25 4.70
N GLU A 191 6.19 -0.29 4.55
CA GLU A 191 6.57 0.63 5.60
C GLU A 191 5.38 1.42 6.17
N SER A 192 5.56 1.96 7.38
CA SER A 192 4.53 2.85 7.97
C SER A 192 4.30 4.07 7.08
N GLY A 193 3.05 4.48 6.93
CA GLY A 193 2.68 5.65 6.15
C GLY A 193 2.64 5.46 4.62
N THR A 194 2.80 4.23 4.10
CA THR A 194 2.72 3.93 2.66
C THR A 194 1.30 3.92 2.10
N GLY A 195 0.26 3.84 2.96
CA GLY A 195 -1.15 3.84 2.55
C GLY A 195 -1.84 2.47 2.59
N LYS A 196 -1.36 1.52 3.39
CA LYS A 196 -1.95 0.16 3.54
C LYS A 196 -3.45 0.18 3.82
N GLU A 197 -3.92 1.05 4.71
CA GLU A 197 -5.35 1.19 5.01
C GLU A 197 -6.17 1.64 3.79
N LEU A 198 -5.64 2.57 2.98
CA LEU A 198 -6.32 3.02 1.76
C LEU A 198 -6.44 1.88 0.73
N VAL A 199 -5.41 1.03 0.63
CA VAL A 199 -5.45 -0.18 -0.22
C VAL A 199 -6.50 -1.16 0.30
N ALA A 200 -6.58 -1.40 1.61
CA ALA A 200 -7.60 -2.27 2.20
C ALA A 200 -9.03 -1.75 1.91
N ARG A 201 -9.25 -0.45 2.06
CA ARG A 201 -10.53 0.20 1.70
C ARG A 201 -10.84 0.06 0.21
N ALA A 202 -9.85 0.21 -0.65
CA ALA A 202 -10.01 0.03 -2.09
C ALA A 202 -10.37 -1.42 -2.46
N ILE A 203 -9.76 -2.42 -1.82
CA ILE A 203 -10.10 -3.83 -2.00
C ILE A 203 -11.56 -4.07 -1.58
N HIS A 204 -11.97 -3.61 -0.39
CA HIS A 204 -13.34 -3.75 0.09
C HIS A 204 -14.35 -3.11 -0.86
N ALA A 205 -14.15 -1.84 -1.20
CA ALA A 205 -15.06 -1.07 -2.03
C ALA A 205 -15.21 -1.63 -3.46
N ASN A 206 -14.24 -2.42 -3.94
CA ASN A 206 -14.28 -3.08 -5.23
C ASN A 206 -14.69 -4.56 -5.16
N SER A 207 -15.00 -5.10 -3.97
CA SER A 207 -15.36 -6.49 -3.74
C SER A 207 -16.87 -6.73 -3.83
N ALA A 208 -17.28 -8.01 -3.81
CA ALA A 208 -18.68 -8.39 -3.67
C ALA A 208 -19.29 -7.91 -2.34
N ARG A 209 -18.45 -7.65 -1.32
CA ARG A 209 -18.84 -7.18 0.01
C ARG A 209 -18.85 -5.65 0.18
N ALA A 210 -18.78 -4.88 -0.91
CA ALA A 210 -18.68 -3.42 -0.88
C ALA A 210 -19.84 -2.71 -0.14
N ARG A 211 -21.01 -3.37 -0.04
CA ARG A 211 -22.17 -2.88 0.71
C ARG A 211 -22.17 -3.31 2.19
N GLY A 212 -21.33 -4.26 2.55
CA GLY A 212 -21.17 -4.75 3.93
C GLY A 212 -20.31 -3.83 4.79
N PRO A 213 -20.20 -4.12 6.09
CA PRO A 213 -19.39 -3.33 7.00
C PRO A 213 -17.89 -3.45 6.67
N PHE A 214 -17.15 -2.33 6.79
CA PHE A 214 -15.68 -2.29 6.78
C PHE A 214 -15.21 -1.94 8.19
N VAL A 215 -14.77 -2.94 8.95
CA VAL A 215 -14.30 -2.76 10.31
C VAL A 215 -12.79 -2.75 10.36
N THR A 216 -12.20 -1.73 11.02
CA THR A 216 -10.76 -1.59 11.15
C THR A 216 -10.32 -1.86 12.59
N VAL A 217 -9.22 -2.57 12.73
CA VAL A 217 -8.56 -2.84 14.01
C VAL A 217 -7.07 -2.61 13.87
N ASN A 218 -6.51 -1.70 14.65
CA ASN A 218 -5.08 -1.49 14.73
C ASN A 218 -4.54 -2.19 15.99
N MET A 219 -3.77 -3.27 15.80
CA MET A 219 -3.26 -4.09 16.91
C MET A 219 -2.30 -3.32 17.81
N ALA A 220 -1.50 -2.41 17.25
CA ALA A 220 -0.57 -1.60 18.03
C ALA A 220 -1.26 -0.56 18.92
N ALA A 221 -2.51 -0.22 18.65
CA ALA A 221 -3.28 0.76 19.42
C ALA A 221 -4.07 0.17 20.59
N ILE A 222 -4.22 -1.16 20.66
CA ILE A 222 -5.00 -1.84 21.68
C ILE A 222 -4.07 -2.39 22.77
N PRO A 223 -4.32 -2.10 24.06
CA PRO A 223 -3.63 -2.76 25.15
C PRO A 223 -3.75 -4.30 25.07
N ARG A 224 -2.66 -5.02 25.33
CA ARG A 224 -2.62 -6.49 25.18
C ARG A 224 -3.74 -7.20 25.93
N ASP A 225 -4.02 -6.77 27.16
CA ASP A 225 -5.04 -7.35 28.03
C ASP A 225 -6.48 -7.16 27.51
N LEU A 226 -6.71 -6.15 26.66
CA LEU A 226 -8.02 -5.86 26.08
C LEU A 226 -8.19 -6.40 24.67
N MET A 227 -7.09 -6.81 24.01
CA MET A 227 -7.11 -7.18 22.60
C MET A 227 -8.04 -8.36 22.32
N GLU A 228 -8.05 -9.35 23.20
CA GLU A 228 -8.93 -10.51 23.08
C GLU A 228 -10.40 -10.11 23.12
N SER A 229 -10.77 -9.33 24.15
CA SER A 229 -12.14 -8.83 24.34
C SER A 229 -12.59 -7.90 23.19
N GLU A 230 -11.71 -7.06 22.66
CA GLU A 230 -12.03 -6.20 21.51
C GLU A 230 -12.25 -7.01 20.23
N LEU A 231 -11.41 -8.02 19.97
CA LEU A 231 -11.51 -8.82 18.75
C LEU A 231 -12.71 -9.77 18.76
N TYR A 232 -12.86 -10.52 19.84
CA TYR A 232 -13.78 -11.66 19.92
C TYR A 232 -15.06 -11.33 20.72
N GLY A 233 -15.09 -10.20 21.43
CA GLY A 233 -16.19 -9.83 22.33
C GLY A 233 -16.15 -10.57 23.67
N HIS A 234 -17.01 -10.19 24.58
CA HIS A 234 -17.09 -10.80 25.90
C HIS A 234 -18.53 -10.93 26.41
N GLU A 235 -18.75 -11.94 27.25
CA GLU A 235 -19.96 -12.11 27.99
C GLU A 235 -19.91 -11.33 29.32
N LYS A 236 -21.08 -10.99 29.87
CA LYS A 236 -21.17 -10.33 31.16
C LYS A 236 -20.47 -11.16 32.26
N GLY A 237 -19.59 -10.53 33.04
CA GLY A 237 -18.89 -11.17 34.15
C GLY A 237 -17.68 -12.00 33.78
N SER A 238 -17.20 -11.97 32.54
CA SER A 238 -16.05 -12.74 32.08
C SER A 238 -14.69 -12.28 32.65
N PHE A 239 -14.61 -11.01 33.06
CA PHE A 239 -13.46 -10.44 33.77
C PHE A 239 -13.88 -9.27 34.67
N THR A 240 -12.97 -8.81 35.54
CA THR A 240 -13.22 -7.63 36.40
C THR A 240 -13.40 -6.39 35.54
N GLY A 241 -14.67 -5.90 35.47
CA GLY A 241 -15.05 -4.77 34.60
C GLY A 241 -16.00 -5.13 33.45
N ALA A 242 -16.27 -6.40 33.20
CA ALA A 242 -17.26 -6.86 32.21
C ALA A 242 -18.70 -6.71 32.76
N VAL A 243 -19.17 -5.48 32.87
CA VAL A 243 -20.51 -5.16 33.43
C VAL A 243 -21.63 -5.60 32.50
N GLU A 244 -21.42 -5.51 31.20
CA GLU A 244 -22.37 -5.85 30.13
C GLU A 244 -21.67 -6.71 29.06
N ARG A 245 -22.49 -7.44 28.28
CA ARG A 245 -22.04 -8.17 27.11
C ARG A 245 -21.65 -7.16 26.01
N ARG A 246 -20.51 -7.38 25.31
CA ARG A 246 -20.10 -6.54 24.20
C ARG A 246 -19.71 -7.39 22.98
N PRO A 247 -20.23 -7.08 21.78
CA PRO A 247 -19.85 -7.77 20.55
C PRO A 247 -18.39 -7.44 20.17
N GLY A 248 -17.69 -8.42 19.64
CA GLY A 248 -16.32 -8.27 19.13
C GLY A 248 -16.26 -7.70 17.71
N LYS A 249 -15.06 -7.33 17.27
CA LYS A 249 -14.83 -6.79 15.92
C LYS A 249 -15.19 -7.80 14.82
N PHE A 250 -15.01 -9.09 15.04
CA PHE A 250 -15.45 -10.14 14.11
C PHE A 250 -16.97 -10.14 13.93
N GLU A 251 -17.74 -10.02 15.02
CA GLU A 251 -19.20 -9.94 14.94
C GLU A 251 -19.65 -8.67 14.21
N LEU A 252 -19.00 -7.53 14.49
CA LEU A 252 -19.30 -6.25 13.83
C LEU A 252 -18.94 -6.24 12.34
N ALA A 253 -18.01 -7.10 11.91
CA ALA A 253 -17.57 -7.23 10.51
C ALA A 253 -18.37 -8.28 9.74
N ASN A 254 -19.35 -8.94 10.36
CA ASN A 254 -20.10 -10.03 9.74
C ASN A 254 -20.81 -9.59 8.46
N GLY A 255 -20.69 -10.36 7.38
CA GLY A 255 -21.17 -10.00 6.04
C GLY A 255 -20.28 -8.99 5.30
N GLY A 256 -19.15 -8.55 5.90
CA GLY A 256 -18.27 -7.52 5.37
C GLY A 256 -16.80 -7.88 5.35
N THR A 257 -15.95 -6.90 5.67
CA THR A 257 -14.49 -7.04 5.68
C THR A 257 -13.90 -6.54 6.99
N LEU A 258 -13.05 -7.33 7.61
CA LEU A 258 -12.25 -6.95 8.77
C LEU A 258 -10.82 -6.63 8.32
N PHE A 259 -10.38 -5.41 8.57
CA PHE A 259 -9.02 -4.96 8.33
C PHE A 259 -8.22 -5.01 9.63
N LEU A 260 -7.20 -5.87 9.67
CA LEU A 260 -6.28 -6.07 10.79
C LEU A 260 -4.97 -5.34 10.49
N ASP A 261 -4.81 -4.12 11.03
CA ASP A 261 -3.58 -3.34 10.85
C ASP A 261 -2.54 -3.72 11.91
N GLU A 262 -1.27 -3.73 11.49
CA GLU A 262 -0.09 -4.11 12.30
C GLU A 262 -0.26 -5.50 12.94
N ILE A 263 -0.63 -6.50 12.11
CA ILE A 263 -0.88 -7.88 12.57
C ILE A 263 0.33 -8.53 13.26
N GLY A 264 1.55 -8.06 12.98
CA GLY A 264 2.78 -8.51 13.63
C GLY A 264 2.86 -8.21 15.14
N GLU A 265 2.03 -7.28 15.64
CA GLU A 265 1.96 -6.92 17.06
C GLU A 265 1.01 -7.82 17.87
N MET A 266 0.32 -8.76 17.20
CA MET A 266 -0.61 -9.67 17.86
C MET A 266 0.13 -10.67 18.76
N PRO A 267 -0.23 -10.81 20.05
CA PRO A 267 0.32 -11.82 20.96
C PRO A 267 0.15 -13.25 20.42
N VAL A 268 1.13 -14.12 20.66
CA VAL A 268 1.17 -15.49 20.12
C VAL A 268 -0.05 -16.31 20.53
N GLU A 269 -0.58 -16.08 21.73
CA GLU A 269 -1.78 -16.73 22.27
C GLU A 269 -3.02 -16.39 21.41
N LEU A 270 -3.14 -15.14 20.95
CA LEU A 270 -4.25 -14.69 20.13
C LEU A 270 -4.10 -15.11 18.66
N GLN A 271 -2.87 -15.34 18.21
CA GLN A 271 -2.61 -15.85 16.85
C GLN A 271 -3.24 -17.23 16.63
N ALA A 272 -3.25 -18.11 17.67
CA ALA A 272 -3.90 -19.41 17.60
C ALA A 272 -5.44 -19.28 17.46
N LYS A 273 -6.04 -18.32 18.16
CA LYS A 273 -7.47 -18.02 18.05
C LYS A 273 -7.83 -17.45 16.69
N LEU A 274 -7.02 -16.54 16.17
CA LEU A 274 -7.21 -16.00 14.82
C LEU A 274 -7.14 -17.10 13.75
N LEU A 275 -6.19 -18.03 13.86
CA LEU A 275 -6.07 -19.16 12.95
C LEU A 275 -7.35 -20.00 12.93
N ARG A 276 -7.93 -20.26 14.12
CA ARG A 276 -9.20 -21.00 14.22
C ARG A 276 -10.34 -20.27 13.51
N VAL A 277 -10.46 -18.95 13.69
CA VAL A 277 -11.48 -18.16 12.97
C VAL A 277 -11.28 -18.21 11.45
N LEU A 278 -10.04 -18.15 10.96
CA LEU A 278 -9.74 -18.26 9.53
C LEU A 278 -10.04 -19.64 8.93
N GLN A 279 -10.07 -20.71 9.75
CA GLN A 279 -10.33 -22.08 9.32
C GLN A 279 -11.79 -22.49 9.47
N GLU A 280 -12.36 -22.22 10.64
CA GLU A 280 -13.69 -22.70 11.05
C GLU A 280 -14.80 -21.68 10.82
N ARG A 281 -14.44 -20.40 10.61
CA ARG A 281 -15.37 -19.27 10.54
C ARG A 281 -16.25 -19.12 11.80
N GLU A 282 -15.67 -19.47 12.94
CA GLU A 282 -16.35 -19.41 14.24
C GLU A 282 -15.53 -18.58 15.22
N VAL A 283 -16.22 -17.88 16.10
CA VAL A 283 -15.66 -17.01 17.14
C VAL A 283 -16.21 -17.39 18.50
N ASP A 284 -15.32 -17.61 19.46
CA ASP A 284 -15.68 -17.79 20.87
C ASP A 284 -15.48 -16.47 21.62
N ARG A 285 -16.57 -15.95 22.24
CA ARG A 285 -16.46 -14.79 23.13
C ARG A 285 -15.68 -15.15 24.40
N VAL A 286 -15.02 -14.16 24.99
CA VAL A 286 -14.38 -14.33 26.30
C VAL A 286 -15.44 -14.64 27.36
N GLY A 287 -15.31 -15.79 28.04
CA GLY A 287 -16.30 -16.30 28.99
C GLY A 287 -17.55 -16.91 28.36
N GLY A 288 -17.63 -17.00 27.03
CA GLY A 288 -18.72 -17.64 26.32
C GLY A 288 -18.51 -19.16 26.18
N THR A 289 -19.61 -19.90 26.06
CA THR A 289 -19.61 -21.38 25.89
C THR A 289 -20.15 -21.83 24.53
N ARG A 290 -20.59 -20.91 23.70
CA ARG A 290 -21.16 -21.21 22.38
C ARG A 290 -20.40 -20.48 21.30
N PRO A 291 -19.88 -21.20 20.29
CA PRO A 291 -19.25 -20.59 19.13
C PRO A 291 -20.30 -19.81 18.32
N LEU A 292 -19.86 -18.72 17.71
CA LEU A 292 -20.66 -17.87 16.83
C LEU A 292 -20.09 -17.96 15.43
N SER A 293 -20.90 -18.37 14.48
CA SER A 293 -20.50 -18.37 13.08
C SER A 293 -20.39 -16.92 12.56
N VAL A 294 -19.32 -16.64 11.85
CA VAL A 294 -19.03 -15.33 11.26
C VAL A 294 -18.59 -15.49 9.79
N ASP A 295 -19.21 -14.72 8.92
CA ASP A 295 -18.79 -14.64 7.52
C ASP A 295 -18.06 -13.31 7.26
N VAL A 296 -16.74 -13.33 7.41
CA VAL A 296 -15.91 -12.14 7.34
C VAL A 296 -14.74 -12.36 6.37
N ARG A 297 -14.56 -11.42 5.44
CA ARG A 297 -13.35 -11.37 4.62
C ARG A 297 -12.24 -10.68 5.41
N ILE A 298 -11.04 -11.27 5.42
CA ILE A 298 -9.89 -10.72 6.15
C ILE A 298 -8.93 -10.03 5.19
N VAL A 299 -8.53 -8.80 5.55
CA VAL A 299 -7.39 -8.08 4.97
C VAL A 299 -6.47 -7.73 6.13
N ALA A 300 -5.27 -8.27 6.13
CA ALA A 300 -4.25 -8.00 7.16
C ALA A 300 -3.17 -7.05 6.62
N ALA A 301 -2.58 -6.24 7.49
CA ALA A 301 -1.48 -5.36 7.13
C ALA A 301 -0.37 -5.38 8.18
N THR A 302 0.86 -5.18 7.71
CA THR A 302 2.04 -5.12 8.59
C THR A 302 3.16 -4.28 7.99
N ASN A 303 3.96 -3.65 8.84
CA ASN A 303 5.26 -3.06 8.50
C ASN A 303 6.43 -3.97 8.92
N ALA A 304 6.16 -5.02 9.70
CA ALA A 304 7.17 -5.96 10.16
C ALA A 304 7.47 -7.05 9.12
N ASP A 305 8.69 -7.56 9.14
CA ASP A 305 9.06 -8.78 8.43
C ASP A 305 8.50 -10.00 9.18
N LEU A 306 7.33 -10.48 8.73
CA LEU A 306 6.68 -11.64 9.35
C LEU A 306 7.48 -12.93 9.16
N ALA A 307 8.21 -13.09 8.05
CA ALA A 307 9.03 -14.28 7.83
C ALA A 307 10.13 -14.37 8.91
N ARG A 308 10.81 -13.27 9.17
CA ARG A 308 11.76 -13.18 10.28
C ARG A 308 11.09 -13.36 11.65
N SER A 309 9.89 -12.82 11.84
CA SER A 309 9.14 -13.01 13.10
C SER A 309 8.76 -14.47 13.34
N VAL A 310 8.53 -15.25 12.27
CA VAL A 310 8.31 -16.71 12.34
C VAL A 310 9.58 -17.42 12.77
N GLU A 311 10.75 -17.07 12.21
CA GLU A 311 12.04 -17.65 12.59
C GLU A 311 12.38 -17.37 14.06
N GLU A 312 12.07 -16.18 14.55
CA GLU A 312 12.28 -15.77 15.93
C GLU A 312 11.20 -16.29 16.91
N GLY A 313 10.22 -17.05 16.46
CA GLY A 313 9.13 -17.60 17.28
C GLY A 313 8.10 -16.57 17.77
N ARG A 314 8.13 -15.34 17.29
CA ARG A 314 7.18 -14.27 17.64
C ARG A 314 5.89 -14.33 16.83
N PHE A 315 5.91 -15.03 15.71
CA PHE A 315 4.74 -15.25 14.84
C PHE A 315 4.62 -16.72 14.46
N ARG A 316 3.42 -17.27 14.49
CA ARG A 316 3.17 -18.68 14.15
C ARG A 316 3.28 -18.89 12.64
N ARG A 317 3.97 -19.96 12.26
CA ARG A 317 4.15 -20.34 10.85
C ARG A 317 2.84 -20.71 10.14
N ASP A 318 1.96 -21.42 10.83
CA ASP A 318 0.66 -21.84 10.31
C ASP A 318 -0.25 -20.62 10.00
N LEU A 319 -0.30 -19.65 10.89
CA LEU A 319 -1.04 -18.40 10.68
C LEU A 319 -0.44 -17.57 9.54
N TYR A 320 0.90 -17.51 9.44
CA TYR A 320 1.56 -16.78 8.35
C TYR A 320 1.10 -17.28 6.98
N TYR A 321 1.13 -18.60 6.73
CA TYR A 321 0.68 -19.16 5.46
C TYR A 321 -0.82 -18.98 5.20
N ARG A 322 -1.64 -18.91 6.24
CA ARG A 322 -3.08 -18.68 6.09
C ARG A 322 -3.41 -17.20 5.81
N LEU A 323 -2.58 -16.27 6.27
CA LEU A 323 -2.70 -14.83 5.98
C LEU A 323 -2.06 -14.46 4.64
N ALA A 324 -0.92 -15.03 4.30
CA ALA A 324 -0.14 -14.71 3.10
C ALA A 324 -0.64 -15.46 1.84
N VAL A 325 -1.96 -15.63 1.68
CA VAL A 325 -2.53 -16.26 0.47
C VAL A 325 -2.32 -15.34 -0.73
N VAL A 326 -2.61 -14.05 -0.58
CA VAL A 326 -2.31 -13.04 -1.61
C VAL A 326 -1.51 -11.92 -0.94
N PRO A 327 -0.17 -11.97 -1.04
CA PRO A 327 0.68 -10.90 -0.53
C PRO A 327 0.73 -9.73 -1.51
N ILE A 328 0.44 -8.51 -1.04
CA ILE A 328 0.57 -7.27 -1.82
C ILE A 328 1.60 -6.38 -1.11
N ARG A 329 2.69 -6.07 -1.81
CA ARG A 329 3.73 -5.18 -1.30
C ARG A 329 3.50 -3.75 -1.77
N LEU A 330 3.33 -2.83 -0.82
CA LEU A 330 3.26 -1.40 -1.10
C LEU A 330 4.69 -0.84 -1.13
N PRO A 331 5.10 -0.23 -2.25
CA PRO A 331 6.41 0.39 -2.34
C PRO A 331 6.51 1.61 -1.41
N PRO A 332 7.66 1.86 -0.78
CA PRO A 332 7.90 3.10 -0.07
C PRO A 332 7.94 4.30 -1.03
N LEU A 333 7.69 5.52 -0.53
CA LEU A 333 7.54 6.70 -1.37
C LEU A 333 8.79 7.01 -2.22
N ARG A 334 9.98 6.71 -1.72
CA ARG A 334 11.26 6.84 -2.44
C ARG A 334 11.39 5.95 -3.69
N GLU A 335 10.62 4.85 -3.75
CA GLU A 335 10.57 3.92 -4.89
C GLU A 335 9.42 4.26 -5.87
N ARG A 336 8.62 5.31 -5.58
CA ARG A 336 7.49 5.77 -6.41
C ARG A 336 7.91 6.97 -7.23
N GLU A 337 8.58 6.72 -8.34
CA GLU A 337 9.08 7.77 -9.23
C GLU A 337 7.95 8.69 -9.71
N GLY A 338 8.13 10.01 -9.53
CA GLY A 338 7.14 11.03 -9.90
C GLY A 338 5.98 11.23 -8.91
N ASP A 339 5.69 10.27 -8.02
CA ASP A 339 4.54 10.34 -7.11
C ASP A 339 4.74 11.37 -6.00
N VAL A 340 5.96 11.67 -5.58
CA VAL A 340 6.25 12.69 -4.56
C VAL A 340 5.64 14.04 -4.95
N ILE A 341 5.89 14.50 -6.17
CA ILE A 341 5.38 15.79 -6.66
C ILE A 341 3.87 15.73 -6.89
N LEU A 342 3.37 14.62 -7.42
CA LEU A 342 1.93 14.40 -7.63
C LEU A 342 1.17 14.50 -6.29
N LEU A 343 1.63 13.79 -5.26
CA LEU A 343 1.06 13.81 -3.92
C LEU A 343 1.19 15.17 -3.26
N ALA A 344 2.35 15.84 -3.39
CA ALA A 344 2.55 17.18 -2.86
C ALA A 344 1.54 18.17 -3.45
N ARG A 345 1.34 18.17 -4.76
CA ARG A 345 0.34 19.01 -5.44
C ARG A 345 -1.07 18.70 -4.98
N HIS A 346 -1.42 17.43 -4.84
CA HIS A 346 -2.72 17.01 -4.30
C HIS A 346 -2.94 17.54 -2.87
N PHE A 347 -1.99 17.37 -1.97
CA PHE A 347 -2.11 17.85 -0.59
C PHE A 347 -2.16 19.38 -0.51
N ILE A 348 -1.40 20.09 -1.36
CA ILE A 348 -1.45 21.56 -1.44
C ILE A 348 -2.84 22.02 -1.89
N SER A 349 -3.43 21.39 -2.90
CA SER A 349 -4.79 21.70 -3.36
C SER A 349 -5.81 21.44 -2.25
N LYS A 350 -5.82 20.22 -1.69
CA LYS A 350 -6.76 19.78 -0.64
C LYS A 350 -6.71 20.66 0.61
N TYR A 351 -5.52 20.88 1.16
CA TYR A 351 -5.36 21.66 2.40
C TYR A 351 -5.29 23.16 2.15
N GLY A 352 -4.90 23.61 0.96
CA GLY A 352 -4.92 25.01 0.57
C GLY A 352 -6.33 25.58 0.61
N GLU A 353 -7.27 24.87 0.06
CA GLU A 353 -8.69 25.24 0.11
C GLU A 353 -9.24 25.23 1.54
N GLN A 354 -8.93 24.18 2.33
CA GLN A 354 -9.40 24.05 3.71
C GLN A 354 -8.80 25.09 4.67
N LEU A 355 -7.49 25.38 4.56
CA LEU A 355 -6.76 26.23 5.51
C LEU A 355 -6.73 27.70 5.12
N LYS A 356 -6.81 28.03 3.83
CA LYS A 356 -6.63 29.40 3.31
C LYS A 356 -7.81 29.90 2.48
N GLY A 357 -8.83 29.05 2.21
CA GLY A 357 -10.01 29.41 1.40
C GLY A 357 -9.68 29.77 -0.05
N ARG A 358 -8.50 29.38 -0.56
CA ARG A 358 -8.04 29.70 -1.92
C ARG A 358 -7.14 28.60 -2.48
N PRO A 359 -7.10 28.44 -3.80
CA PRO A 359 -6.17 27.51 -4.43
C PRO A 359 -4.72 27.96 -4.22
N LEU A 360 -3.87 27.00 -3.87
CA LEU A 360 -2.43 27.20 -3.69
C LEU A 360 -1.68 26.34 -4.69
N ALA A 361 -0.46 26.75 -5.05
CA ALA A 361 0.38 26.05 -6.01
C ALA A 361 1.74 25.69 -5.41
N LEU A 362 2.36 24.60 -5.90
CA LEU A 362 3.74 24.25 -5.62
C LEU A 362 4.68 25.16 -6.43
N GLY A 363 5.68 25.74 -5.80
CA GLY A 363 6.75 26.47 -6.44
C GLY A 363 7.75 25.53 -7.11
N LYS A 364 8.28 25.92 -8.28
CA LYS A 364 9.29 25.10 -8.97
C LYS A 364 10.58 24.93 -8.17
N ASP A 365 10.91 25.91 -7.32
CA ASP A 365 12.05 25.89 -6.40
C ASP A 365 11.91 24.90 -5.25
N ALA A 366 10.68 24.48 -4.92
CA ALA A 366 10.38 23.48 -3.90
C ALA A 366 10.54 22.04 -4.39
N GLU A 367 10.34 21.78 -5.69
CA GLU A 367 10.36 20.41 -6.26
C GLU A 367 11.69 19.68 -6.02
N PRO A 368 12.88 20.29 -6.23
CA PRO A 368 14.15 19.60 -5.98
C PRO A 368 14.33 19.18 -4.52
N LEU A 369 13.85 19.98 -3.57
CA LEU A 369 13.92 19.64 -2.14
C LEU A 369 13.03 18.45 -1.78
N LEU A 370 11.82 18.40 -2.35
CA LEU A 370 10.90 17.30 -2.14
C LEU A 370 11.42 16.00 -2.75
N LEU A 371 12.07 16.06 -3.93
CA LEU A 371 12.65 14.90 -4.61
C LEU A 371 13.92 14.39 -3.94
N ALA A 372 14.73 15.29 -3.35
CA ALA A 372 15.96 14.91 -2.67
C ALA A 372 15.73 14.25 -1.30
N HIS A 373 14.53 14.36 -0.73
CA HIS A 373 14.22 13.79 0.59
C HIS A 373 13.83 12.30 0.48
N GLY A 374 14.35 11.45 1.37
CA GLY A 374 14.13 9.99 1.35
C GLY A 374 12.77 9.53 1.91
N TRP A 375 11.97 10.40 2.51
CA TRP A 375 10.63 10.15 3.05
C TRP A 375 10.51 8.90 3.93
N PRO A 376 11.27 8.77 5.04
CA PRO A 376 11.19 7.61 5.92
C PRO A 376 9.79 7.38 6.51
N GLY A 377 8.99 8.43 6.71
CA GLY A 377 7.58 8.35 7.10
C GLY A 377 6.60 8.32 5.92
N ASN A 378 7.12 8.13 4.70
CA ASN A 378 6.36 7.94 3.47
C ASN A 378 5.31 9.06 3.22
N VAL A 379 4.14 8.70 2.73
CA VAL A 379 3.04 9.63 2.40
C VAL A 379 2.54 10.38 3.63
N ARG A 380 2.57 9.74 4.82
CA ARG A 380 2.15 10.39 6.08
C ARG A 380 3.11 11.54 6.45
N GLU A 381 4.40 11.35 6.26
CA GLU A 381 5.40 12.41 6.50
C GLU A 381 5.23 13.55 5.49
N LEU A 382 5.14 13.24 4.20
CA LEU A 382 4.92 14.23 3.14
C LEU A 382 3.66 15.07 3.43
N GLN A 383 2.56 14.43 3.78
CA GLN A 383 1.30 15.09 4.15
C GLN A 383 1.51 16.06 5.31
N ASN A 384 2.17 15.63 6.38
CA ASN A 384 2.43 16.46 7.57
C ASN A 384 3.35 17.64 7.25
N VAL A 385 4.39 17.43 6.43
CA VAL A 385 5.30 18.49 6.00
C VAL A 385 4.55 19.56 5.20
N ILE A 386 3.73 19.14 4.22
CA ILE A 386 2.92 20.08 3.43
C ILE A 386 1.94 20.85 4.31
N GLN A 387 1.22 20.18 5.21
CA GLN A 387 0.29 20.87 6.14
C GLN A 387 1.00 21.92 6.98
N ARG A 388 2.15 21.58 7.58
CA ARG A 388 2.94 22.53 8.39
C ARG A 388 3.46 23.71 7.56
N ALA A 389 3.89 23.45 6.32
CA ALA A 389 4.36 24.48 5.42
C ALA A 389 3.22 25.44 5.04
N LEU A 390 2.03 24.92 4.73
CA LEU A 390 0.86 25.73 4.40
C LEU A 390 0.39 26.61 5.56
N LEU A 391 0.49 26.16 6.81
CA LEU A 391 0.16 26.99 7.98
C LEU A 391 1.01 28.26 8.06
N LYS A 392 2.31 28.14 7.71
CA LYS A 392 3.28 29.25 7.74
C LYS A 392 3.29 30.08 6.45
N LEU A 393 2.62 29.64 5.38
CA LEU A 393 2.66 30.25 4.06
C LEU A 393 1.94 31.61 4.05
N PRO A 394 2.63 32.75 3.77
CA PRO A 394 1.99 34.03 3.64
C PRO A 394 1.37 34.28 2.26
N GLY A 395 1.88 33.60 1.23
CA GLY A 395 1.53 33.79 -0.19
C GLY A 395 0.58 32.73 -0.74
N ALA A 396 0.48 32.68 -2.08
CA ALA A 396 -0.33 31.70 -2.82
C ALA A 396 0.48 30.53 -3.39
N ARG A 397 1.81 30.55 -3.21
CA ARG A 397 2.71 29.53 -3.77
C ARG A 397 3.66 29.04 -2.68
N LEU A 398 3.70 27.71 -2.49
CA LEU A 398 4.60 27.05 -1.55
C LEU A 398 5.97 26.89 -2.21
N GLY A 399 6.96 27.64 -1.75
CA GLY A 399 8.33 27.63 -2.26
C GLY A 399 9.29 26.82 -1.38
N ALA A 400 10.57 26.81 -1.78
CA ALA A 400 11.65 26.18 -1.03
C ALA A 400 11.80 26.73 0.39
N LYS A 401 11.61 28.04 0.56
CA LYS A 401 11.78 28.76 1.84
C LYS A 401 10.89 28.20 2.95
N GLU A 402 9.66 27.85 2.64
CA GLU A 402 8.69 27.31 3.59
C GLU A 402 8.97 25.86 3.96
N LEU A 403 9.66 25.11 3.09
CA LEU A 403 10.07 23.72 3.32
C LEU A 403 11.39 23.60 4.09
N VAL A 404 12.30 24.57 3.92
CA VAL A 404 13.57 24.61 4.66
C VAL A 404 13.27 24.68 6.17
N GLY A 405 13.86 23.74 6.94
CA GLY A 405 13.62 23.61 8.39
C GLY A 405 12.39 22.75 8.78
N LEU A 406 11.55 22.32 7.81
CA LEU A 406 10.52 21.32 8.01
C LEU A 406 10.96 19.93 7.54
N LEU A 407 11.79 19.90 6.51
CA LEU A 407 12.48 18.67 6.07
C LEU A 407 13.72 18.51 6.94
N PRO A 408 13.90 17.38 7.65
CA PRO A 408 15.19 17.04 8.24
C PRO A 408 16.23 17.11 7.13
N SER A 409 17.32 17.83 7.37
CA SER A 409 18.40 17.92 6.38
C SER A 409 18.85 16.50 6.02
N THR A 410 18.59 16.06 4.80
CA THR A 410 19.10 14.79 4.25
C THR A 410 20.63 14.74 4.30
N ALA A 411 21.27 15.93 4.30
CA ALA A 411 22.71 16.08 4.56
C ALA A 411 23.16 15.57 5.94
N ALA A 412 22.24 15.37 6.91
CA ALA A 412 22.57 14.83 8.23
C ALA A 412 22.29 13.33 8.38
N ALA A 413 21.37 12.74 7.60
CA ALA A 413 21.01 11.32 7.69
C ALA A 413 21.85 10.43 6.77
N ASP A 414 22.22 10.94 5.57
CA ASP A 414 23.08 10.22 4.62
C ASP A 414 24.59 10.49 4.83
N ARG A 415 24.92 11.50 5.64
CA ARG A 415 26.26 11.60 6.16
C ARG A 415 26.40 10.62 7.34
N GLY A 416 26.39 9.35 7.03
CA GLY A 416 26.97 8.35 7.89
C GLY A 416 28.38 8.80 8.33
N LEU A 417 29.04 8.00 9.12
CA LEU A 417 30.40 8.30 9.64
C LEU A 417 31.31 8.95 8.58
N ALA A 418 31.19 8.59 7.32
CA ALA A 418 31.93 9.15 6.19
C ALA A 418 31.68 10.67 5.97
N GLY A 419 30.42 11.12 5.93
CA GLY A 419 30.14 12.55 5.74
C GLY A 419 30.44 13.40 6.97
N LEU A 420 30.43 12.82 8.18
CA LEU A 420 30.95 13.46 9.37
C LEU A 420 32.49 13.63 9.26
N VAL A 421 33.18 12.60 8.81
CA VAL A 421 34.63 12.63 8.57
C VAL A 421 34.99 13.69 7.53
N ASP A 422 34.29 13.74 6.39
CA ASP A 422 34.53 14.76 5.37
C ASP A 422 34.31 16.18 5.90
N SER A 423 33.23 16.43 6.66
CA SER A 423 32.97 17.74 7.25
C SER A 423 34.03 18.14 8.29
N ILE A 424 34.62 17.19 8.99
CA ILE A 424 35.70 17.42 9.96
C ILE A 424 37.03 17.68 9.22
N LEU A 425 37.28 16.96 8.12
CA LEU A 425 38.48 17.15 7.31
C LEU A 425 38.48 18.51 6.61
N ASP A 426 37.29 19.02 6.21
CA ASP A 426 37.14 20.33 5.59
C ASP A 426 37.20 21.48 6.60
N ALA A 427 36.73 21.28 7.82
CA ALA A 427 36.67 22.31 8.85
C ALA A 427 37.97 22.48 9.68
N ALA A 428 38.89 21.51 9.61
CA ALA A 428 40.08 21.50 10.41
C ALA A 428 41.24 22.34 9.78
N PRO A 429 42.05 23.05 10.57
CA PRO A 429 43.18 23.85 10.06
C PRO A 429 44.21 22.97 9.34
N PRO A 430 44.90 23.50 8.31
CA PRO A 430 45.76 22.72 7.40
C PRO A 430 46.98 22.08 8.04
N GLU A 431 47.39 22.47 9.23
CA GLU A 431 48.56 21.93 9.91
C GLU A 431 48.22 21.19 11.24
N GLY A 432 48.35 19.85 11.22
CA GLY A 432 48.64 19.05 12.42
C GLY A 432 47.49 18.67 13.36
N GLY A 433 46.25 19.06 13.15
CA GLY A 433 45.15 18.84 14.10
C GLY A 433 43.99 17.95 13.64
N ARG A 434 43.98 17.48 12.40
CA ARG A 434 42.83 16.78 11.79
C ARG A 434 42.44 15.49 12.47
N HIS A 435 43.42 14.67 12.85
CA HIS A 435 43.18 13.42 13.56
C HIS A 435 42.58 13.66 14.96
N ALA A 436 43.12 14.62 15.72
CA ALA A 436 42.62 14.97 17.03
C ALA A 436 41.22 15.57 16.98
N ALA A 437 40.92 16.42 15.99
CA ALA A 437 39.61 17.00 15.77
C ALA A 437 38.56 15.92 15.38
N ALA A 438 38.93 14.95 14.53
CA ALA A 438 38.09 13.83 14.13
C ALA A 438 37.76 12.93 15.33
N ILE A 439 38.76 12.59 16.13
CA ILE A 439 38.54 11.79 17.38
C ILE A 439 37.66 12.55 18.37
N ALA A 440 37.90 13.81 18.61
CA ALA A 440 37.13 14.63 19.52
C ALA A 440 35.64 14.74 19.09
N ALA A 441 35.37 14.88 17.81
CA ALA A 441 34.02 14.96 17.27
C ALA A 441 33.22 13.65 17.41
N VAL A 442 33.89 12.50 17.47
CA VAL A 442 33.26 11.19 17.72
C VAL A 442 33.19 10.88 19.22
N GLU A 443 34.25 11.12 19.95
CA GLU A 443 34.34 10.81 21.41
C GLU A 443 33.39 11.67 22.27
N ALA A 444 33.29 12.97 21.98
CA ALA A 444 32.46 13.88 22.79
C ALA A 444 30.98 13.45 22.82
N PRO A 445 30.27 13.18 21.71
CA PRO A 445 28.90 12.71 21.75
C PRO A 445 28.74 11.30 22.32
N LEU A 446 29.74 10.40 22.15
CA LEU A 446 29.72 9.07 22.77
C LEU A 446 29.77 9.15 24.30
N ILE A 447 30.67 9.95 24.83
CA ILE A 447 30.82 10.15 26.30
C ILE A 447 29.57 10.87 26.85
N ALA A 448 29.07 11.89 26.16
CA ALA A 448 27.86 12.61 26.54
C ALA A 448 26.62 11.67 26.56
N GLY A 449 26.48 10.84 25.54
CA GLY A 449 25.42 9.85 25.45
C GLY A 449 25.47 8.78 26.55
N ALA A 450 26.68 8.28 26.89
CA ALA A 450 26.89 7.34 27.98
C ALA A 450 26.55 7.96 29.33
N LEU A 451 27.00 9.19 29.58
CA LEU A 451 26.67 9.92 30.81
C LEU A 451 25.18 10.21 30.95
N ALA A 452 24.51 10.58 29.85
CA ALA A 452 23.05 10.80 29.86
C ALA A 452 22.30 9.52 30.25
N ARG A 453 22.64 8.37 29.64
CA ARG A 453 22.04 7.06 29.93
C ARG A 453 22.28 6.58 31.35
N THR A 454 23.43 6.95 31.95
CA THR A 454 23.80 6.57 33.29
C THR A 454 23.50 7.65 34.34
N LYS A 455 22.70 8.67 33.97
CA LYS A 455 22.31 9.80 34.86
C LYS A 455 23.52 10.49 35.52
N GLY A 456 24.61 10.65 34.75
CA GLY A 456 25.84 11.28 35.22
C GLY A 456 26.80 10.37 35.97
N ASN A 457 26.49 9.10 36.18
CA ASN A 457 27.36 8.16 36.89
C ASN A 457 28.56 7.76 36.02
N GLN A 458 29.72 8.34 36.31
CA GLN A 458 30.96 8.13 35.55
C GLN A 458 31.50 6.70 35.60
N LEU A 459 31.27 5.94 36.70
CA LEU A 459 31.69 4.55 36.78
C LEU A 459 30.90 3.69 35.80
N ARG A 460 29.57 3.79 35.84
CA ARG A 460 28.69 3.05 34.93
C ARG A 460 28.84 3.52 33.48
N ALA A 461 29.14 4.81 33.25
CA ALA A 461 29.41 5.30 31.90
C ALA A 461 30.70 4.73 31.33
N ALA A 462 31.75 4.59 32.15
CA ALA A 462 32.99 3.96 31.76
C ALA A 462 32.80 2.47 31.44
N GLU A 463 32.04 1.75 32.25
CA GLU A 463 31.66 0.35 32.01
C GLU A 463 30.87 0.20 30.71
N LEU A 464 29.90 1.09 30.46
CA LEU A 464 29.10 1.09 29.22
C LEU A 464 29.96 1.30 27.96
N LEU A 465 31.03 2.10 28.07
CA LEU A 465 31.96 2.39 26.97
C LEU A 465 33.15 1.41 26.90
N GLY A 466 33.19 0.39 27.76
CA GLY A 466 34.28 -0.60 27.78
C GLY A 466 35.64 -0.04 28.20
N MET A 467 35.67 1.05 28.98
CA MET A 467 36.90 1.70 29.45
C MET A 467 36.93 1.85 30.97
N ASN A 468 38.12 2.09 31.53
CA ASN A 468 38.19 2.35 32.97
C ASN A 468 37.82 3.81 33.30
N ARG A 469 37.43 4.06 34.57
CA ARG A 469 36.98 5.38 35.05
C ARG A 469 38.03 6.48 34.86
N ASN A 470 39.32 6.16 35.02
CA ASN A 470 40.40 7.14 34.92
C ASN A 470 40.57 7.57 33.47
N THR A 471 40.54 6.62 32.52
CA THR A 471 40.56 6.91 31.08
C THR A 471 39.37 7.78 30.67
N LEU A 472 38.15 7.48 31.14
CA LEU A 472 36.98 8.32 30.89
C LEU A 472 37.20 9.76 31.38
N ARG A 473 37.73 9.94 32.58
CA ARG A 473 38.02 11.27 33.15
C ARG A 473 39.07 12.05 32.35
N GLU A 474 40.13 11.38 31.92
CA GLU A 474 41.18 11.99 31.10
C GLU A 474 40.60 12.45 29.77
N ARG A 475 39.80 11.61 29.11
CA ARG A 475 39.11 11.95 27.84
C ARG A 475 38.13 13.12 28.02
N MET A 476 37.34 13.11 29.11
CA MET A 476 36.42 14.23 29.40
C MET A 476 37.19 15.55 29.63
N ARG A 477 38.37 15.52 30.31
CA ARG A 477 39.20 16.71 30.48
C ARG A 477 39.77 17.19 29.14
N ALA A 478 40.29 16.29 28.31
CA ALA A 478 40.82 16.61 27.00
C ALA A 478 39.74 17.23 26.06
N LEU A 479 38.48 16.82 26.21
CA LEU A 479 37.34 17.34 25.49
C LEU A 479 36.66 18.56 26.12
N GLY A 480 37.23 19.12 27.23
CA GLY A 480 36.64 20.26 27.90
C GLY A 480 35.28 20.02 28.57
N MET A 481 34.91 18.76 28.77
CA MET A 481 33.63 18.38 29.38
C MET A 481 33.69 18.52 30.89
N LYS A 482 32.82 19.36 31.48
CA LYS A 482 32.76 19.53 32.96
C LYS A 482 32.19 18.27 33.62
N ALA A 483 32.87 17.71 34.58
CA ALA A 483 32.30 16.73 35.50
C ALA A 483 31.26 17.44 36.37
N LYS A 484 29.98 17.11 36.18
CA LYS A 484 28.96 17.43 37.19
C LYS A 484 28.96 16.38 38.29
#